data_b028af2738410a028f5d0195ca8a3dc5
#
_entry.id   b028af2738410a028f5d0195ca8a3dc5
#
_cell.length_a   1.000
_cell.length_b   1.000
_cell.length_c   1.000
_cell.angle_alpha   90.00
_cell.angle_beta   90.00
_cell.angle_gamma   90.00
#
_symmetry.space_group_name_H-M   'P 1'
#
loop_
_entity.id
_entity.type
_entity.pdbx_description
1 polymer ?
#
loop_
_entity_poly.entity_id
_entity_poly.type
_entity_poly.pdbx_seq_one_letter_code
_entity_poly.pdbx_strand_id
1 'polypeptide(L)'
;MNHENFRRCVQQCVSCAIECSNCATACINEDDLQMLLRCIQLNRDCAAMCRVTVEAINNNNPLIGEICDVCADMCDVCAEECSKHRHEHCQRCSEVCRNCAAECRAVMAPAAII
;
A
#
# COMPACT_ATOMS: atom_id res chain seq x y z
N MET A 1 -3.50 18.88 12.21
CA MET A 1 -2.89 17.84 11.35
C MET A 1 -1.45 17.64 11.76
N ASN A 2 -1.02 16.39 11.81
CA ASN A 2 0.32 16.05 12.28
C ASN A 2 1.24 15.78 11.09
N HIS A 3 2.18 16.70 10.85
CA HIS A 3 3.15 16.61 9.75
C HIS A 3 3.95 15.31 9.81
N GLU A 4 4.27 14.83 11.01
CA GLU A 4 5.01 13.59 11.18
C GLU A 4 4.22 12.38 10.68
N ASN A 5 2.91 12.33 10.94
CA ASN A 5 2.04 11.28 10.43
C ASN A 5 1.95 11.32 8.90
N PHE A 6 1.87 12.51 8.32
CA PHE A 6 1.86 12.66 6.86
C PHE A 6 3.17 12.19 6.25
N ARG A 7 4.29 12.56 6.84
CA ARG A 7 5.60 12.15 6.33
C ARG A 7 5.75 10.63 6.36
N ARG A 8 5.37 9.99 7.46
CA ARG A 8 5.42 8.53 7.57
C ARG A 8 4.51 7.86 6.54
N CYS A 9 3.31 8.40 6.35
CA CYS A 9 2.38 7.88 5.36
C CYS A 9 2.96 7.95 3.95
N VAL A 10 3.54 9.10 3.58
CA VAL A 10 4.19 9.25 2.26
C VAL A 10 5.31 8.24 2.10
N GLN A 11 6.18 8.10 3.10
CA GLN A 11 7.29 7.14 3.04
C GLN A 11 6.78 5.71 2.85
N GLN A 12 5.74 5.33 3.58
CA GLN A 12 5.18 3.98 3.48
C GLN A 12 4.48 3.77 2.15
N CYS A 13 3.77 4.77 1.65
CA CYS A 13 3.12 4.67 0.33
C CYS A 13 4.15 4.52 -0.80
N VAL A 14 5.26 5.27 -0.73
CA VAL A 14 6.33 5.14 -1.72
C VAL A 14 6.94 3.73 -1.66
N SER A 15 7.26 3.26 -0.46
CA SER A 15 7.80 1.90 -0.27
C SER A 15 6.83 0.84 -0.76
N CYS A 16 5.55 1.00 -0.45
CA CYS A 16 4.51 0.06 -0.86
C CYS A 16 4.34 0.02 -2.37
N ALA A 17 4.34 1.18 -3.03
CA ALA A 17 4.24 1.26 -4.49
C ALA A 17 5.40 0.52 -5.16
N ILE A 18 6.61 0.71 -4.65
CA ILE A 18 7.81 0.04 -5.17
C ILE A 18 7.71 -1.46 -4.96
N GLU A 19 7.36 -1.88 -3.76
CA GLU A 19 7.29 -3.31 -3.41
C GLU A 19 6.19 -4.02 -4.22
N CYS A 20 5.03 -3.40 -4.35
CA CYS A 20 3.93 -3.96 -5.16
C CYS A 20 4.33 -4.08 -6.64
N SER A 21 4.98 -3.07 -7.19
CA SER A 21 5.44 -3.10 -8.58
C SER A 21 6.48 -4.20 -8.78
N ASN A 22 7.42 -4.35 -7.84
CA ASN A 22 8.43 -5.40 -7.90
C ASN A 22 7.81 -6.78 -7.77
N CYS A 23 6.83 -6.95 -6.88
CA CYS A 23 6.12 -8.21 -6.70
C CYS A 23 5.37 -8.60 -7.98
N ALA A 24 4.67 -7.65 -8.62
CA ALA A 24 3.96 -7.90 -9.87
C ALA A 24 4.93 -8.41 -10.94
N THR A 25 6.08 -7.75 -11.09
CA THR A 25 7.11 -8.15 -12.06
C THR A 25 7.66 -9.54 -11.74
N ALA A 26 7.94 -9.82 -10.47
CA ALA A 26 8.44 -11.13 -10.05
C ALA A 26 7.41 -12.23 -10.30
N CYS A 27 6.13 -11.96 -10.04
CA CYS A 27 5.05 -12.93 -10.29
C CYS A 27 4.96 -13.34 -11.75
N ILE A 28 5.16 -12.39 -12.67
CA ILE A 28 5.09 -12.66 -14.12
C ILE A 28 6.14 -13.69 -14.52
N ASN A 29 7.26 -13.75 -13.82
CA ASN A 29 8.37 -14.66 -14.12
C ASN A 29 8.31 -15.98 -13.37
N GLU A 30 7.27 -16.24 -12.57
CA GLU A 30 7.12 -17.48 -11.83
C GLU A 30 6.47 -18.56 -12.69
N ASP A 31 6.82 -19.82 -12.42
CA ASP A 31 6.27 -20.96 -13.13
C ASP A 31 4.76 -21.12 -12.90
N ASP A 32 4.28 -20.73 -11.72
CA ASP A 32 2.86 -20.81 -11.35
C ASP A 32 2.10 -19.52 -11.64
N LEU A 33 2.47 -18.83 -12.72
CA LEU A 33 1.89 -17.54 -13.12
C LEU A 33 0.36 -17.54 -13.08
N GLN A 34 -0.28 -18.61 -13.52
CA GLN A 34 -1.75 -18.68 -13.56
C GLN A 34 -2.37 -18.53 -12.17
N MET A 35 -1.69 -18.99 -11.14
CA MET A 35 -2.14 -18.86 -9.75
C MET A 35 -1.94 -17.45 -9.20
N LEU A 36 -1.14 -16.64 -9.87
CA LEU A 36 -0.71 -15.32 -9.40
C LEU A 36 -1.38 -14.16 -10.12
N LEU A 37 -2.31 -14.42 -11.06
CA LEU A 37 -2.92 -13.37 -11.87
C LEU A 37 -3.63 -12.32 -11.01
N ARG A 38 -4.37 -12.75 -10.00
CA ARG A 38 -5.05 -11.82 -9.11
C ARG A 38 -4.04 -11.02 -8.27
N CYS A 39 -2.98 -11.67 -7.82
CA CYS A 39 -1.91 -11.00 -7.08
C CYS A 39 -1.28 -9.89 -7.92
N ILE A 40 -0.99 -10.16 -9.19
CA ILE A 40 -0.42 -9.18 -10.12
C ILE A 40 -1.36 -7.98 -10.26
N GLN A 41 -2.65 -8.23 -10.49
CA GLN A 41 -3.63 -7.16 -10.67
C GLN A 41 -3.72 -6.28 -9.41
N LEU A 42 -3.85 -6.89 -8.25
CA LEU A 42 -3.98 -6.16 -6.99
C LEU A 42 -2.70 -5.42 -6.64
N ASN A 43 -1.53 -5.99 -6.95
CA ASN A 43 -0.26 -5.28 -6.79
C ASN A 43 -0.24 -3.99 -7.60
N ARG A 44 -0.68 -4.05 -8.85
CA ARG A 44 -0.72 -2.87 -9.73
C ARG A 44 -1.71 -1.83 -9.24
N ASP A 45 -2.90 -2.26 -8.81
CA ASP A 45 -3.91 -1.35 -8.28
C ASP A 45 -3.44 -0.70 -6.98
N CYS A 46 -2.81 -1.47 -6.11
CA CYS A 46 -2.28 -0.97 -4.84
C CYS A 46 -1.17 0.05 -5.09
N ALA A 47 -0.24 -0.24 -6.00
CA ALA A 47 0.82 0.71 -6.35
C ALA A 47 0.25 2.01 -6.89
N ALA A 48 -0.76 1.94 -7.76
CA ALA A 48 -1.41 3.12 -8.32
C ALA A 48 -2.10 3.94 -7.22
N MET A 49 -2.81 3.29 -6.31
CA MET A 49 -3.48 3.96 -5.20
C MET A 49 -2.49 4.63 -4.26
N CYS A 50 -1.37 3.97 -3.98
CA CYS A 50 -0.30 4.56 -3.16
C CYS A 50 0.25 5.82 -3.79
N ARG A 51 0.46 5.82 -5.12
CA ARG A 51 0.95 7.02 -5.82
C ARG A 51 -0.05 8.16 -5.76
N VAL A 52 -1.34 7.87 -5.92
CA VAL A 52 -2.40 8.88 -5.77
C VAL A 52 -2.37 9.49 -4.36
N THR A 53 -2.19 8.64 -3.35
CA THR A 53 -2.15 9.08 -1.95
C THR A 53 -0.97 10.01 -1.69
N VAL A 54 0.21 9.69 -2.21
CA VAL A 54 1.40 10.55 -2.10
C VAL A 54 1.11 11.93 -2.69
N GLU A 55 0.55 11.96 -3.90
CA GLU A 55 0.23 13.22 -4.57
C GLU A 55 -0.81 14.02 -3.78
N ALA A 56 -1.84 13.35 -3.27
CA ALA A 56 -2.89 14.02 -2.50
C ALA A 56 -2.33 14.70 -1.25
N ILE A 57 -1.43 14.00 -0.54
CA ILE A 57 -0.80 14.55 0.66
C ILE A 57 0.10 15.73 0.28
N ASN A 58 0.93 15.57 -0.74
CA ASN A 58 1.87 16.62 -1.16
C ASN A 58 1.15 17.86 -1.69
N ASN A 59 0.00 17.68 -2.33
CA ASN A 59 -0.80 18.78 -2.87
C ASN A 59 -1.78 19.37 -1.85
N ASN A 60 -1.79 18.85 -0.64
CA ASN A 60 -2.73 19.26 0.41
C ASN A 60 -4.19 19.16 -0.06
N ASN A 61 -4.53 18.03 -0.67
CA ASN A 61 -5.84 17.78 -1.22
C ASN A 61 -6.90 17.79 -0.10
N PRO A 62 -8.05 18.46 -0.30
CA PRO A 62 -9.09 18.50 0.74
C PRO A 62 -9.69 17.13 1.08
N LEU A 63 -9.47 16.11 0.25
CA LEU A 63 -9.97 14.75 0.48
C LEU A 63 -8.90 13.79 1.01
N ILE A 64 -7.83 14.32 1.64
CA ILE A 64 -6.73 13.48 2.15
C ILE A 64 -7.25 12.33 3.01
N GLY A 65 -8.18 12.62 3.93
CA GLY A 65 -8.71 11.60 4.84
C GLY A 65 -9.35 10.44 4.10
N GLU A 66 -10.24 10.76 3.17
CA GLU A 66 -10.96 9.75 2.38
C GLU A 66 -10.00 8.97 1.47
N ILE A 67 -9.05 9.66 0.85
CA ILE A 67 -8.05 9.02 -0.02
C ILE A 67 -7.18 8.06 0.79
N CYS A 68 -6.74 8.47 1.97
CA CYS A 68 -5.94 7.60 2.85
C CYS A 68 -6.74 6.38 3.30
N ASP A 69 -8.04 6.53 3.58
CA ASP A 69 -8.89 5.40 3.97
C ASP A 69 -9.01 4.38 2.83
N VAL A 70 -9.25 4.86 1.61
CA VAL A 70 -9.33 3.98 0.44
C VAL A 70 -7.98 3.31 0.18
N CYS A 71 -6.89 4.05 0.33
CA CYS A 71 -5.54 3.49 0.18
C CYS A 71 -5.29 2.38 1.20
N ALA A 72 -5.67 2.59 2.45
CA ALA A 72 -5.54 1.57 3.49
C ALA A 72 -6.33 0.31 3.14
N ASP A 73 -7.56 0.47 2.67
CA ASP A 73 -8.40 -0.67 2.28
C ASP A 73 -7.78 -1.42 1.09
N MET A 74 -7.26 -0.70 0.11
CA MET A 74 -6.59 -1.31 -1.04
C MET A 74 -5.33 -2.07 -0.60
N CYS A 75 -4.56 -1.50 0.31
CA CYS A 75 -3.39 -2.17 0.85
C CYS A 75 -3.76 -3.47 1.57
N ASP A 76 -4.85 -3.47 2.34
CA ASP A 76 -5.32 -4.68 3.04
C ASP A 76 -5.75 -5.76 2.06
N VAL A 77 -6.48 -5.39 1.01
CA VAL A 77 -6.92 -6.34 -0.02
C VAL A 77 -5.71 -6.97 -0.72
N CYS A 78 -4.72 -6.15 -1.08
CA CYS A 78 -3.49 -6.62 -1.71
C CYS A 78 -2.70 -7.52 -0.77
N ALA A 79 -2.56 -7.12 0.51
CA ALA A 79 -1.85 -7.91 1.52
C ALA A 79 -2.47 -9.29 1.69
N GLU A 80 -3.79 -9.36 1.75
CA GLU A 80 -4.48 -10.63 1.92
C GLU A 80 -4.21 -11.57 0.75
N GLU A 81 -4.32 -11.08 -0.48
CA GLU A 81 -4.05 -11.90 -1.64
C GLU A 81 -2.59 -12.37 -1.66
N CYS A 82 -1.65 -11.45 -1.44
CA CYS A 82 -0.22 -11.79 -1.44
C CYS A 82 0.12 -12.82 -0.36
N SER A 83 -0.54 -12.75 0.80
CA SER A 83 -0.27 -13.69 1.91
C SER A 83 -0.58 -15.15 1.58
N LYS A 84 -1.42 -15.38 0.56
CA LYS A 84 -1.81 -16.73 0.14
C LYS A 84 -0.72 -17.46 -0.65
N HIS A 85 0.30 -16.75 -1.10
CA HIS A 85 1.33 -17.30 -2.00
C HIS A 85 2.66 -17.45 -1.26
N ARG A 86 3.36 -18.57 -1.53
CA ARG A 86 4.58 -18.91 -0.79
C ARG A 86 5.82 -18.14 -1.21
N HIS A 87 5.79 -17.52 -2.39
CA HIS A 87 6.95 -16.79 -2.90
C HIS A 87 7.36 -15.70 -1.91
N GLU A 88 8.66 -15.58 -1.72
CA GLU A 88 9.20 -14.60 -0.77
C GLU A 88 8.76 -13.18 -1.11
N HIS A 89 8.75 -12.83 -2.41
CA HIS A 89 8.33 -11.49 -2.81
C HIS A 89 6.86 -11.22 -2.49
N CYS A 90 6.00 -12.25 -2.53
CA CYS A 90 4.59 -12.12 -2.14
C CYS A 90 4.45 -11.91 -0.64
N GLN A 91 5.20 -12.65 0.16
CA GLN A 91 5.17 -12.51 1.62
C GLN A 91 5.69 -11.13 2.05
N ARG A 92 6.76 -10.67 1.42
CA ARG A 92 7.30 -9.33 1.70
C ARG A 92 6.34 -8.24 1.29
N CYS A 93 5.69 -8.38 0.14
CA CYS A 93 4.68 -7.44 -0.34
C CYS A 93 3.51 -7.36 0.63
N SER A 94 3.03 -8.51 1.13
CA SER A 94 1.96 -8.57 2.11
C SER A 94 2.31 -7.76 3.36
N GLU A 95 3.53 -7.93 3.87
CA GLU A 95 3.99 -7.22 5.06
C GLU A 95 4.04 -5.71 4.83
N VAL A 96 4.64 -5.28 3.73
CA VAL A 96 4.75 -3.85 3.39
C VAL A 96 3.38 -3.22 3.21
N CYS A 97 2.45 -3.93 2.56
CA CYS A 97 1.07 -3.45 2.40
C CYS A 97 0.37 -3.27 3.75
N ARG A 98 0.55 -4.20 4.70
CA ARG A 98 -0.05 -4.07 6.03
C ARG A 98 0.50 -2.86 6.78
N ASN A 99 1.80 -2.63 6.68
CA ASN A 99 2.43 -1.47 7.30
C ASN A 99 1.90 -0.17 6.70
N CYS A 100 1.75 -0.15 5.37
CA CYS A 100 1.20 1.02 4.68
C CYS A 100 -0.24 1.30 5.10
N ALA A 101 -1.08 0.26 5.19
CA ALA A 101 -2.46 0.41 5.66
C ALA A 101 -2.51 1.04 7.05
N ALA A 102 -1.65 0.59 7.96
CA ALA A 102 -1.60 1.12 9.32
C ALA A 102 -1.24 2.61 9.32
N GLU A 103 -0.22 3.01 8.54
CA GLU A 103 0.18 4.41 8.47
C GLU A 103 -0.88 5.28 7.80
N CYS A 104 -1.55 4.78 6.76
CA CYS A 104 -2.65 5.51 6.12
C CYS A 104 -3.80 5.75 7.09
N ARG A 105 -4.10 4.79 7.95
CA ARG A 105 -5.16 4.95 8.95
C ARG A 105 -4.77 5.89 10.08
N ALA A 106 -3.48 5.99 10.36
CA ALA A 106 -2.97 6.86 11.42
C ALA A 106 -2.88 8.33 11.01
N VAL A 107 -2.91 8.61 9.70
CA VAL A 107 -2.58 9.96 9.18
C VAL A 107 -3.51 11.03 9.70
N MET A 108 -4.80 10.74 9.86
CA MET A 108 -5.80 11.67 10.36
C MET A 108 -6.12 11.46 11.85
N ALA A 109 -5.37 10.57 12.51
CA ALA A 109 -5.59 10.33 13.92
C ALA A 109 -5.30 11.59 14.73
N PRO A 110 -6.15 11.93 15.74
CA PRO A 110 -5.86 13.09 16.58
C PRO A 110 -4.55 12.86 17.33
N ALA A 111 -3.84 13.97 17.58
CA ALA A 111 -2.65 13.94 18.42
C ALA A 111 -3.02 13.34 19.78
N ALA A 112 -2.14 12.51 20.34
CA ALA A 112 -2.37 11.95 21.66
C ALA A 112 -2.54 13.09 22.69
N ILE A 113 -3.66 13.07 23.38
CA ILE A 113 -3.91 14.01 24.47
C ILE A 113 -3.51 13.29 25.74
N ILE A 114 -2.54 13.85 26.39
CA ILE A 114 -2.04 13.31 27.64
C ILE A 114 -2.65 14.08 28.80
#